data_638acead270cbeaa532ebb894d77030f
#
_entry.id   638acead270cbeaa532ebb894d77030f
#
_cell.length_a   1.000
_cell.length_b   1.000
_cell.length_c   1.000
_cell.angle_alpha   90.00
_cell.angle_beta   90.00
_cell.angle_gamma   90.00
#
_symmetry.space_group_name_H-M   'P 1'
#
loop_
_entity.id
_entity.type
_entity.pdbx_description
1 polymer ?
#
loop_
_entity_poly.entity_id
_entity_poly.type
_entity_poly.pdbx_seq_one_letter_code
_entity_poly.pdbx_strand_id
1 'polypeptide(L)'
;MKKYFIVLLLLFLQSTIAQTTFDYDVVLTPVTVSGLPGLHSYAFAQHNGKWLIIGGRKDGVHARQPFNAFPGAQNNTDLYVVDIATQQSWSASVNSLPTGIKEQLQSTNMNFYQDGDALFIVGGYAYSTTAADHKTFNNLTSVDVPNLINAIIAGTPIGSYFKQIANDVFAITGGQLAKIGTTFYLVGGHRFDGRYNPMNNPTFTQTYSNAIRKFTIDNSGATLSYANYEEIVDAVHLHRRDYNLLPQVFPDGELGYTIS
;
A
#
# COMPACT_ATOMS: atom_id res chain seq x y z
N MET A 1 -11.61 52.04 25.08
CA MET A 1 -10.79 50.97 25.64
C MET A 1 -11.61 49.82 26.25
N LYS A 2 -12.66 50.05 27.08
CA LYS A 2 -13.44 48.94 27.68
C LYS A 2 -14.17 48.02 26.71
N LYS A 3 -14.61 48.49 25.52
CA LYS A 3 -15.30 47.66 24.50
C LYS A 3 -14.38 46.66 23.78
N TYR A 4 -13.11 47.00 23.59
CA TYR A 4 -12.14 46.11 22.95
C TYR A 4 -11.64 45.02 23.89
N PHE A 5 -11.64 45.29 25.22
CA PHE A 5 -11.27 44.30 26.22
C PHE A 5 -12.29 43.15 26.31
N ILE A 6 -13.58 43.44 26.16
CA ILE A 6 -14.66 42.45 26.18
C ILE A 6 -14.60 41.56 24.92
N VAL A 7 -14.29 42.11 23.74
CA VAL A 7 -14.13 41.34 22.49
C VAL A 7 -12.90 40.45 22.59
N LEU A 8 -11.79 40.91 23.16
CA LEU A 8 -10.59 40.10 23.39
C LEU A 8 -10.86 38.96 24.38
N LEU A 9 -11.63 39.19 25.43
CA LEU A 9 -12.02 38.17 26.42
C LEU A 9 -12.93 37.11 25.81
N LEU A 10 -13.87 37.50 24.92
CA LEU A 10 -14.74 36.57 24.20
C LEU A 10 -13.99 35.71 23.19
N LEU A 11 -12.94 36.24 22.54
CA LEU A 11 -12.06 35.48 21.65
C LEU A 11 -11.20 34.45 22.41
N PHE A 12 -10.78 34.79 23.65
CA PHE A 12 -10.06 33.83 24.51
C PHE A 12 -10.96 32.72 25.05
N LEU A 13 -12.24 32.98 25.28
CA LEU A 13 -13.20 31.97 25.75
C LEU A 13 -13.58 30.97 24.67
N GLN A 14 -13.44 31.31 23.39
CA GLN A 14 -13.69 30.36 22.29
C GLN A 14 -12.53 29.39 22.05
N SER A 15 -11.32 29.70 22.49
CA SER A 15 -10.15 28.81 22.30
C SER A 15 -10.06 27.68 23.33
N THR A 16 -10.91 27.66 24.36
CA THR A 16 -10.90 26.65 25.43
C THR A 16 -11.87 25.48 25.20
N ILE A 17 -12.67 25.47 24.11
CA ILE A 17 -13.68 24.43 23.88
C ILE A 17 -13.20 23.36 22.89
N ALA A 18 -11.96 23.45 22.37
CA ALA A 18 -11.49 22.62 21.27
C ALA A 18 -10.62 21.41 21.67
N GLN A 19 -10.54 21.08 22.96
CA GLN A 19 -9.91 19.82 23.37
C GLN A 19 -10.93 18.94 24.09
N THR A 20 -11.66 18.14 23.30
CA THR A 20 -12.21 16.90 23.86
C THR A 20 -11.02 16.02 24.26
N THR A 21 -10.90 15.72 25.54
CA THR A 21 -9.98 14.70 26.01
C THR A 21 -10.34 13.40 25.26
N PHE A 22 -9.35 12.80 24.63
CA PHE A 22 -9.53 11.48 24.02
C PHE A 22 -9.69 10.49 25.19
N ASP A 23 -10.84 9.84 25.27
CA ASP A 23 -11.23 9.01 26.41
C ASP A 23 -10.56 7.61 26.41
N TYR A 24 -9.59 7.38 25.53
CA TYR A 24 -8.93 6.09 25.37
C TYR A 24 -7.41 6.24 25.37
N ASP A 25 -6.75 5.35 26.10
CA ASP A 25 -5.30 5.18 26.00
C ASP A 25 -4.96 4.11 24.96
N VAL A 26 -4.01 4.42 24.08
CA VAL A 26 -3.49 3.45 23.11
C VAL A 26 -2.22 2.80 23.69
N VAL A 27 -2.30 1.54 24.04
CA VAL A 27 -1.14 0.76 24.52
C VAL A 27 -0.64 -0.15 23.40
N LEU A 28 0.63 0.04 23.00
CA LEU A 28 1.29 -0.81 22.01
C LEU A 28 2.15 -1.86 22.72
N THR A 29 1.81 -3.12 22.51
CA THR A 29 2.61 -4.24 23.03
C THR A 29 3.36 -4.90 21.86
N PRO A 30 4.70 -4.86 21.83
CA PRO A 30 5.49 -5.54 20.82
C PRO A 30 5.28 -7.06 20.89
N VAL A 31 5.08 -7.68 19.72
CA VAL A 31 4.99 -9.13 19.58
C VAL A 31 6.13 -9.60 18.69
N THR A 32 6.94 -10.55 19.18
CA THR A 32 8.01 -11.16 18.39
C THR A 32 7.51 -12.47 17.78
N VAL A 33 7.58 -12.58 16.46
CA VAL A 33 7.21 -13.79 15.73
C VAL A 33 8.48 -14.42 15.16
N SER A 34 8.75 -15.68 15.53
CA SER A 34 9.93 -16.40 15.05
C SER A 34 9.88 -16.59 13.53
N GLY A 35 11.00 -16.36 12.84
CA GLY A 35 11.12 -16.53 11.39
C GLY A 35 10.58 -15.38 10.56
N LEU A 36 9.94 -14.36 11.16
CA LEU A 36 9.51 -13.17 10.46
C LEU A 36 10.63 -12.10 10.51
N PRO A 37 11.18 -11.67 9.36
CA PRO A 37 12.15 -10.58 9.34
C PRO A 37 11.48 -9.23 9.62
N GLY A 38 12.27 -8.22 9.97
CA GLY A 38 11.80 -6.83 9.98
C GLY A 38 11.46 -6.40 8.55
N LEU A 39 10.21 -6.02 8.33
CA LEU A 39 9.71 -5.57 7.04
C LEU A 39 8.96 -4.24 7.19
N HIS A 40 9.05 -3.39 6.17
CA HIS A 40 8.23 -2.18 6.09
C HIS A 40 7.65 -2.00 4.69
N SER A 41 6.59 -1.19 4.58
CA SER A 41 5.95 -0.80 3.30
C SER A 41 5.52 -1.99 2.44
N TYR A 42 5.01 -3.03 3.08
CA TYR A 42 4.47 -4.24 2.48
C TYR A 42 2.95 -4.13 2.26
N ALA A 43 2.41 -4.96 1.36
CA ALA A 43 0.98 -5.24 1.28
C ALA A 43 0.61 -6.39 2.22
N PHE A 44 -0.61 -6.37 2.75
CA PHE A 44 -1.08 -7.45 3.62
C PHE A 44 -2.55 -7.78 3.40
N ALA A 45 -2.92 -9.00 3.78
CA ALA A 45 -4.28 -9.47 3.88
C ALA A 45 -4.47 -10.33 5.13
N GLN A 46 -5.71 -10.58 5.50
CA GLN A 46 -6.06 -11.40 6.66
C GLN A 46 -7.10 -12.47 6.31
N HIS A 47 -6.92 -13.66 6.84
CA HIS A 47 -7.93 -14.72 6.77
C HIS A 47 -7.79 -15.64 7.98
N ASN A 48 -8.92 -15.90 8.68
CA ASN A 48 -8.99 -16.81 9.83
C ASN A 48 -7.88 -16.60 10.89
N GLY A 49 -7.70 -15.33 11.31
CA GLY A 49 -6.70 -14.95 12.33
C GLY A 49 -5.25 -14.95 11.86
N LYS A 50 -4.99 -15.25 10.59
CA LYS A 50 -3.66 -15.23 9.99
C LYS A 50 -3.48 -14.03 9.09
N TRP A 51 -2.26 -13.50 9.08
CA TRP A 51 -1.84 -12.41 8.21
C TRP A 51 -1.01 -12.97 7.06
N LEU A 52 -1.30 -12.54 5.84
CA LEU A 52 -0.48 -12.74 4.65
C LEU A 52 0.28 -11.44 4.39
N ILE A 53 1.61 -11.49 4.35
CA ILE A 53 2.48 -10.34 4.11
C ILE A 53 3.19 -10.54 2.77
N ILE A 54 3.15 -9.53 1.91
CA ILE A 54 3.66 -9.56 0.53
C ILE A 54 4.53 -8.33 0.28
N GLY A 55 5.74 -8.54 -0.25
CA GLY A 55 6.66 -7.48 -0.62
C GLY A 55 7.22 -6.71 0.58
N GLY A 56 7.51 -5.44 0.37
CA GLY A 56 8.18 -4.60 1.34
C GLY A 56 9.71 -4.73 1.27
N ARG A 57 10.37 -4.09 2.22
CA ARG A 57 11.84 -4.05 2.28
C ARG A 57 12.37 -4.51 3.63
N LYS A 58 13.61 -5.01 3.61
CA LYS A 58 14.32 -5.57 4.77
C LYS A 58 15.39 -4.62 5.35
N ASP A 59 15.68 -3.48 4.70
CA ASP A 59 16.78 -2.59 5.05
C ASP A 59 16.37 -1.36 5.91
N GLY A 60 15.14 -1.30 6.39
CA GLY A 60 14.65 -0.18 7.19
C GLY A 60 14.60 1.13 6.39
N VAL A 61 14.92 2.26 7.02
CA VAL A 61 14.98 3.55 6.34
C VAL A 61 16.09 3.53 5.30
N HIS A 62 15.75 3.80 4.03
CA HIS A 62 16.72 3.73 2.94
C HIS A 62 17.88 4.74 3.10
N ALA A 63 19.04 4.35 2.65
CA ALA A 63 20.21 5.22 2.67
C ALA A 63 20.04 6.44 1.73
N ARG A 64 20.64 7.57 2.11
CA ARG A 64 20.63 8.80 1.29
C ARG A 64 21.65 8.76 0.14
N GLN A 65 22.72 7.97 0.27
CA GLN A 65 23.70 7.80 -0.77
C GLN A 65 23.10 7.06 -1.98
N PRO A 66 23.18 7.60 -3.20
CA PRO A 66 22.52 7.05 -4.37
C PRO A 66 22.83 5.58 -4.63
N PHE A 67 24.12 5.22 -4.50
CA PHE A 67 24.57 3.84 -4.72
C PHE A 67 24.12 2.84 -3.65
N ASN A 68 23.62 3.32 -2.50
CA ASN A 68 23.09 2.52 -1.41
C ASN A 68 21.55 2.62 -1.28
N ALA A 69 20.91 3.53 -2.04
CA ALA A 69 19.47 3.69 -1.98
C ALA A 69 18.77 2.54 -2.69
N PHE A 70 17.82 1.90 -2.03
CA PHE A 70 16.97 0.82 -2.56
C PHE A 70 17.74 -0.33 -3.25
N PRO A 71 18.81 -0.92 -2.65
CA PRO A 71 19.52 -2.01 -3.29
C PRO A 71 18.57 -3.20 -3.53
N GLY A 72 18.65 -3.83 -4.72
CA GLY A 72 17.80 -4.95 -5.10
C GLY A 72 17.90 -6.16 -4.16
N ALA A 73 19.07 -6.36 -3.52
CA ALA A 73 19.29 -7.43 -2.53
C ALA A 73 18.43 -7.27 -1.26
N GLN A 74 17.88 -6.10 -1.01
CA GLN A 74 17.00 -5.83 0.14
C GLN A 74 15.52 -5.89 -0.21
N ASN A 75 15.17 -6.20 -1.45
CA ASN A 75 13.79 -6.56 -1.79
C ASN A 75 13.38 -7.80 -0.99
N ASN A 76 12.17 -7.81 -0.47
CA ASN A 76 11.63 -9.03 0.14
C ASN A 76 11.25 -10.02 -0.97
N THR A 77 11.87 -11.18 -0.97
CA THR A 77 11.69 -12.26 -1.96
C THR A 77 10.78 -13.38 -1.47
N ASP A 78 10.17 -13.20 -0.30
CA ASP A 78 9.33 -14.21 0.31
C ASP A 78 7.96 -13.64 0.68
N LEU A 79 6.95 -14.50 0.59
CA LEU A 79 5.62 -14.28 1.15
C LEU A 79 5.63 -14.88 2.56
N TYR A 80 5.05 -14.17 3.53
CA TYR A 80 4.95 -14.68 4.89
C TYR A 80 3.50 -14.85 5.30
N VAL A 81 3.20 -15.95 5.95
CA VAL A 81 1.98 -16.14 6.72
C VAL A 81 2.34 -16.03 8.19
N VAL A 82 1.59 -15.24 8.94
CA VAL A 82 1.85 -14.98 10.36
C VAL A 82 0.59 -15.25 11.15
N ASP A 83 0.70 -16.07 12.18
CA ASP A 83 -0.31 -16.26 13.21
C ASP A 83 0.15 -15.54 14.48
N ILE A 84 -0.49 -14.41 14.78
CA ILE A 84 -0.13 -13.56 15.93
C ILE A 84 -0.45 -14.28 17.25
N ALA A 85 -1.55 -15.04 17.32
CA ALA A 85 -1.99 -15.69 18.54
C ALA A 85 -1.03 -16.80 18.97
N THR A 86 -0.50 -17.56 18.02
CA THR A 86 0.47 -18.64 18.27
C THR A 86 1.93 -18.22 18.11
N GLN A 87 2.18 -16.99 17.61
CA GLN A 87 3.50 -16.43 17.31
C GLN A 87 4.31 -17.30 16.32
N GLN A 88 3.60 -17.92 15.38
CA GLN A 88 4.18 -18.76 14.34
C GLN A 88 4.21 -18.02 13.00
N SER A 89 5.21 -18.35 12.17
CA SER A 89 5.26 -17.91 10.78
C SER A 89 5.64 -19.02 9.83
N TRP A 90 5.18 -18.91 8.59
CA TRP A 90 5.53 -19.77 7.46
C TRP A 90 5.90 -18.86 6.29
N SER A 91 6.72 -19.37 5.38
CA SER A 91 7.10 -18.58 4.21
C SER A 91 7.16 -19.42 2.94
N ALA A 92 6.98 -18.75 1.80
CA ALA A 92 7.20 -19.31 0.47
C ALA A 92 7.90 -18.29 -0.42
N SER A 93 8.91 -18.73 -1.18
CA SER A 93 9.64 -17.84 -2.08
C SER A 93 8.83 -17.51 -3.34
N VAL A 94 8.85 -16.24 -3.74
CA VAL A 94 8.26 -15.79 -5.01
C VAL A 94 9.09 -16.18 -6.23
N ASN A 95 10.27 -16.78 -6.06
CA ASN A 95 11.18 -17.14 -7.16
C ASN A 95 10.61 -18.19 -8.14
N SER A 96 9.63 -18.98 -7.70
CA SER A 96 8.92 -19.96 -8.54
C SER A 96 7.81 -19.34 -9.41
N LEU A 97 7.48 -18.07 -9.20
CA LEU A 97 6.39 -17.40 -9.91
C LEU A 97 6.84 -16.84 -11.26
N PRO A 98 5.92 -16.66 -12.23
CA PRO A 98 6.21 -15.95 -13.46
C PRO A 98 6.83 -14.58 -13.20
N THR A 99 7.78 -14.16 -14.05
CA THR A 99 8.62 -12.98 -13.83
C THR A 99 7.82 -11.71 -13.50
N GLY A 100 6.73 -11.42 -14.20
CA GLY A 100 5.93 -10.22 -13.94
C GLY A 100 5.32 -10.20 -12.54
N ILE A 101 4.79 -11.34 -12.09
CA ILE A 101 4.24 -11.50 -10.74
C ILE A 101 5.36 -11.41 -9.71
N LYS A 102 6.44 -12.20 -9.92
CA LYS A 102 7.60 -12.22 -9.02
C LYS A 102 8.16 -10.83 -8.77
N GLU A 103 8.43 -10.05 -9.81
CA GLU A 103 9.05 -8.74 -9.67
C GLU A 103 8.14 -7.72 -8.98
N GLN A 104 6.84 -7.72 -9.29
CA GLN A 104 5.89 -6.85 -8.56
C GLN A 104 5.78 -7.24 -7.09
N LEU A 105 5.68 -8.51 -6.76
CA LEU A 105 5.51 -8.97 -5.37
C LEU A 105 6.77 -8.78 -4.50
N GLN A 106 7.91 -8.41 -5.07
CA GLN A 106 9.13 -7.98 -4.38
C GLN A 106 9.18 -6.47 -4.13
N SER A 107 8.19 -5.71 -4.59
CA SER A 107 8.20 -4.26 -4.52
C SER A 107 7.76 -3.73 -3.16
N THR A 108 8.00 -2.45 -2.96
CA THR A 108 7.59 -1.69 -1.77
C THR A 108 6.57 -0.63 -2.16
N ASN A 109 5.85 -0.09 -1.18
CA ASN A 109 4.85 0.96 -1.36
C ASN A 109 3.80 0.63 -2.44
N MET A 110 3.41 -0.64 -2.50
CA MET A 110 2.29 -1.10 -3.33
C MET A 110 0.98 -0.53 -2.77
N ASN A 111 0.06 -0.22 -3.68
CA ASN A 111 -1.31 0.13 -3.29
C ASN A 111 -2.12 -1.15 -3.23
N PHE A 112 -2.83 -1.40 -2.16
CA PHE A 112 -3.54 -2.66 -2.00
C PHE A 112 -4.87 -2.50 -1.27
N TYR A 113 -5.79 -3.43 -1.54
CA TYR A 113 -7.09 -3.53 -0.87
C TYR A 113 -7.55 -4.99 -0.84
N GLN A 114 -7.96 -5.46 0.32
CA GLN A 114 -8.59 -6.77 0.45
C GLN A 114 -10.10 -6.63 0.34
N ASP A 115 -10.70 -7.36 -0.58
CA ASP A 115 -12.14 -7.47 -0.80
C ASP A 115 -12.57 -8.93 -0.62
N GLY A 116 -13.10 -9.24 0.54
CA GLY A 116 -13.40 -10.62 0.93
C GLY A 116 -12.15 -11.51 0.92
N ASP A 117 -12.20 -12.56 0.12
CA ASP A 117 -11.10 -13.53 -0.03
C ASP A 117 -10.03 -13.11 -1.05
N ALA A 118 -10.23 -12.02 -1.76
CA ALA A 118 -9.27 -11.52 -2.74
C ALA A 118 -8.48 -10.32 -2.22
N LEU A 119 -7.14 -10.34 -2.37
CA LEU A 119 -6.30 -9.16 -2.20
C LEU A 119 -5.92 -8.62 -3.58
N PHE A 120 -6.21 -7.36 -3.83
CA PHE A 120 -5.81 -6.65 -5.03
C PHE A 120 -4.59 -5.77 -4.75
N ILE A 121 -3.55 -5.90 -5.58
CA ILE A 121 -2.28 -5.17 -5.45
C ILE A 121 -2.02 -4.40 -6.74
N VAL A 122 -1.78 -3.09 -6.63
CA VAL A 122 -1.52 -2.19 -7.74
C VAL A 122 -0.13 -1.58 -7.59
N GLY A 123 0.66 -1.61 -8.66
CA GLY A 123 1.91 -0.88 -8.75
C GLY A 123 2.99 -1.37 -7.78
N GLY A 124 3.62 -0.42 -7.09
CA GLY A 124 4.78 -0.64 -6.22
C GLY A 124 6.10 -0.32 -6.92
N TYR A 125 7.17 -0.10 -6.15
CA TYR A 125 8.49 0.31 -6.63
C TYR A 125 9.58 -0.64 -6.15
N ALA A 126 10.45 -1.07 -7.06
CA ALA A 126 11.63 -1.87 -6.73
C ALA A 126 12.65 -1.88 -7.86
N TYR A 127 13.85 -2.42 -7.58
CA TYR A 127 14.78 -2.84 -8.63
C TYR A 127 14.18 -4.02 -9.39
N SER A 128 14.06 -3.88 -10.71
CA SER A 128 13.62 -4.92 -11.64
C SER A 128 14.85 -5.51 -12.32
N THR A 129 15.03 -6.83 -12.23
CA THR A 129 16.09 -7.53 -12.94
C THR A 129 15.86 -7.53 -14.45
N THR A 130 14.59 -7.54 -14.88
CA THR A 130 14.21 -7.49 -16.28
C THR A 130 14.52 -6.13 -16.92
N ALA A 131 14.23 -5.03 -16.20
CA ALA A 131 14.55 -3.67 -16.66
C ALA A 131 16.01 -3.29 -16.42
N ALA A 132 16.75 -4.04 -15.60
CA ALA A 132 18.09 -3.72 -15.09
C ALA A 132 18.15 -2.34 -14.40
N ASP A 133 17.03 -1.88 -13.86
CA ASP A 133 16.90 -0.60 -13.18
C ASP A 133 15.73 -0.62 -12.17
N HIS A 134 15.61 0.45 -11.39
CA HIS A 134 14.47 0.66 -10.51
C HIS A 134 13.28 1.21 -11.30
N LYS A 135 12.09 0.74 -10.97
CA LYS A 135 10.87 1.21 -11.65
C LYS A 135 9.64 1.08 -10.77
N THR A 136 8.63 1.83 -11.14
CA THR A 136 7.25 1.58 -10.68
C THR A 136 6.62 0.54 -11.59
N PHE A 137 6.12 -0.54 -11.00
CA PHE A 137 5.43 -1.59 -11.74
C PHE A 137 4.05 -1.11 -12.22
N ASN A 138 3.67 -1.51 -13.42
CA ASN A 138 2.38 -1.15 -14.03
C ASN A 138 1.38 -2.31 -13.97
N ASN A 139 1.41 -3.08 -12.90
CA ASN A 139 0.62 -4.28 -12.76
C ASN A 139 -0.53 -4.08 -11.75
N LEU A 140 -1.65 -4.73 -12.05
CA LEU A 140 -2.70 -5.09 -11.11
C LEU A 140 -2.66 -6.60 -10.91
N THR A 141 -2.45 -7.05 -9.68
CA THR A 141 -2.44 -8.46 -9.29
C THR A 141 -3.59 -8.75 -8.33
N SER A 142 -4.32 -9.83 -8.59
CA SER A 142 -5.27 -10.44 -7.67
C SER A 142 -4.65 -11.67 -7.02
N VAL A 143 -4.87 -11.82 -5.72
CA VAL A 143 -4.38 -12.92 -4.88
C VAL A 143 -5.55 -13.62 -4.22
N ASP A 144 -5.63 -14.94 -4.35
CA ASP A 144 -6.57 -15.79 -3.60
C ASP A 144 -6.01 -16.02 -2.19
N VAL A 145 -6.45 -15.21 -1.22
CA VAL A 145 -5.86 -15.14 0.12
C VAL A 145 -6.01 -16.44 0.91
N PRO A 146 -7.20 -17.06 1.03
CA PRO A 146 -7.37 -18.30 1.80
C PRO A 146 -6.51 -19.44 1.26
N ASN A 147 -6.55 -19.65 -0.05
CA ASN A 147 -5.85 -20.77 -0.67
C ASN A 147 -4.33 -20.56 -0.66
N LEU A 148 -3.86 -19.32 -0.86
CA LEU A 148 -2.44 -18.98 -0.76
C LEU A 148 -1.92 -19.18 0.68
N ILE A 149 -2.64 -18.73 1.71
CA ILE A 149 -2.28 -18.97 3.10
C ILE A 149 -2.14 -20.47 3.38
N ASN A 150 -3.12 -21.27 2.97
CA ASN A 150 -3.10 -22.71 3.17
C ASN A 150 -1.93 -23.37 2.43
N ALA A 151 -1.63 -22.95 1.21
CA ALA A 151 -0.52 -23.48 0.42
C ALA A 151 0.84 -23.15 1.07
N ILE A 152 1.03 -21.94 1.57
CA ILE A 152 2.27 -21.54 2.27
C ILE A 152 2.45 -22.37 3.54
N ILE A 153 1.40 -22.55 4.34
CA ILE A 153 1.46 -23.37 5.58
C ILE A 153 1.77 -24.82 5.25
N ALA A 154 1.18 -25.36 4.17
CA ALA A 154 1.39 -26.73 3.74
C ALA A 154 2.71 -26.97 2.97
N GLY A 155 3.44 -25.90 2.60
CA GLY A 155 4.66 -26.00 1.77
C GLY A 155 4.39 -26.47 0.36
N THR A 156 3.21 -26.22 -0.21
CA THR A 156 2.82 -26.63 -1.57
C THR A 156 3.03 -25.50 -2.59
N PRO A 157 3.03 -25.81 -3.91
CA PRO A 157 3.21 -24.79 -4.96
C PRO A 157 2.19 -23.66 -4.86
N ILE A 158 2.65 -22.40 -5.02
CA ILE A 158 1.85 -21.20 -4.83
C ILE A 158 1.37 -20.53 -6.13
N GLY A 159 1.82 -20.98 -7.31
CA GLY A 159 1.68 -20.27 -8.58
C GLY A 159 0.24 -20.06 -9.07
N SER A 160 -0.70 -20.93 -8.69
CA SER A 160 -2.09 -20.90 -9.15
C SER A 160 -2.97 -19.86 -8.45
N TYR A 161 -2.47 -19.21 -7.40
CA TYR A 161 -3.26 -18.30 -6.58
C TYR A 161 -3.12 -16.82 -6.97
N PHE A 162 -2.50 -16.56 -8.12
CA PHE A 162 -2.30 -15.22 -8.64
C PHE A 162 -2.88 -15.07 -10.05
N LYS A 163 -3.52 -13.93 -10.28
CA LYS A 163 -3.86 -13.44 -11.62
C LYS A 163 -3.28 -12.05 -11.78
N GLN A 164 -2.73 -11.73 -12.95
CA GLN A 164 -2.09 -10.42 -13.16
C GLN A 164 -2.40 -9.89 -14.56
N ILE A 165 -2.62 -8.56 -14.61
CA ILE A 165 -2.65 -7.79 -15.85
C ILE A 165 -1.69 -6.61 -15.73
N ALA A 166 -1.25 -6.08 -16.87
CA ALA A 166 -0.39 -4.91 -16.96
C ALA A 166 -1.07 -3.80 -17.75
N ASN A 167 -1.06 -2.59 -17.19
CA ASN A 167 -1.49 -1.37 -17.87
C ASN A 167 -0.85 -0.16 -17.18
N ASP A 168 -0.44 0.85 -17.94
CA ASP A 168 0.25 2.03 -17.38
C ASP A 168 -0.61 2.85 -16.41
N VAL A 169 -1.93 2.71 -16.44
CA VAL A 169 -2.81 3.31 -15.42
C VAL A 169 -2.53 2.80 -14.00
N PHE A 170 -1.91 1.63 -13.86
CA PHE A 170 -1.52 1.02 -12.59
C PHE A 170 -0.07 1.35 -12.17
N ALA A 171 0.68 2.11 -12.98
CA ALA A 171 2.06 2.49 -12.65
C ALA A 171 2.10 3.55 -11.55
N ILE A 172 1.70 3.18 -10.35
CA ILE A 172 1.63 4.03 -9.16
C ILE A 172 2.29 3.35 -7.97
N THR A 173 3.06 4.13 -7.21
CA THR A 173 3.60 3.75 -5.91
C THR A 173 3.31 4.85 -4.89
N GLY A 174 3.21 4.51 -3.60
CA GLY A 174 2.98 5.46 -2.52
C GLY A 174 1.62 6.17 -2.55
N GLY A 175 0.65 5.67 -3.32
CA GLY A 175 -0.76 6.02 -3.23
C GLY A 175 -1.51 5.06 -2.30
N GLN A 176 -2.83 5.06 -2.38
CA GLN A 176 -3.70 4.17 -1.61
C GLN A 176 -4.81 3.60 -2.51
N LEU A 177 -5.16 2.34 -2.29
CA LEU A 177 -6.28 1.70 -2.96
C LEU A 177 -7.45 1.55 -1.97
N ALA A 178 -8.63 2.00 -2.37
CA ALA A 178 -9.87 1.92 -1.60
C ALA A 178 -10.99 1.34 -2.45
N LYS A 179 -12.13 0.99 -1.83
CA LYS A 179 -13.31 0.49 -2.52
C LYS A 179 -14.59 1.03 -1.89
N ILE A 180 -15.53 1.47 -2.71
CA ILE A 180 -16.90 1.82 -2.31
C ILE A 180 -17.84 1.13 -3.28
N GLY A 181 -18.76 0.31 -2.74
CA GLY A 181 -19.60 -0.54 -3.57
C GLY A 181 -18.79 -1.50 -4.44
N THR A 182 -18.91 -1.40 -5.76
CA THR A 182 -18.16 -2.22 -6.73
C THR A 182 -16.97 -1.47 -7.34
N THR A 183 -16.78 -0.18 -7.02
CA THR A 183 -15.77 0.69 -7.61
C THR A 183 -14.53 0.77 -6.73
N PHE A 184 -13.38 0.54 -7.33
CA PHE A 184 -12.07 0.79 -6.73
C PHE A 184 -11.62 2.22 -7.00
N TYR A 185 -10.89 2.78 -6.06
CA TYR A 185 -10.34 4.14 -6.08
C TYR A 185 -8.85 4.06 -5.78
N LEU A 186 -8.02 4.27 -6.80
CA LEU A 186 -6.57 4.44 -6.63
C LEU A 186 -6.32 5.93 -6.46
N VAL A 187 -5.99 6.32 -5.23
CA VAL A 187 -5.91 7.73 -4.83
C VAL A 187 -4.46 8.16 -4.83
N GLY A 188 -4.14 9.32 -5.42
CA GLY A 188 -2.83 9.95 -5.39
C GLY A 188 -1.67 9.03 -5.78
N GLY A 189 -0.52 9.19 -5.10
CA GLY A 189 0.71 8.49 -5.41
C GLY A 189 1.44 9.06 -6.61
N HIS A 190 2.47 8.37 -7.06
CA HIS A 190 3.31 8.82 -8.16
C HIS A 190 3.87 7.62 -8.97
N ARG A 191 4.29 7.88 -10.20
CA ARG A 191 5.22 7.03 -10.93
C ARG A 191 6.64 7.50 -10.62
N PHE A 192 7.51 6.56 -10.26
CA PHE A 192 8.91 6.80 -9.92
C PHE A 192 9.76 5.78 -10.66
N ASP A 193 10.52 6.21 -11.65
CA ASP A 193 11.37 5.34 -12.45
C ASP A 193 12.82 5.80 -12.35
N GLY A 194 13.76 4.85 -12.25
CA GLY A 194 15.16 5.07 -11.93
C GLY A 194 15.46 4.99 -10.44
N ARG A 195 16.74 4.94 -10.09
CA ARG A 195 17.19 4.82 -8.70
C ARG A 195 17.08 6.14 -7.94
N TYR A 196 16.49 6.13 -6.77
CA TYR A 196 16.40 7.31 -5.89
C TYR A 196 17.78 7.91 -5.62
N ASN A 197 17.92 9.21 -5.84
CA ASN A 197 19.14 9.96 -5.65
C ASN A 197 18.85 11.39 -5.17
N PRO A 198 18.97 11.68 -3.87
CA PRO A 198 18.68 13.00 -3.32
C PRO A 198 19.81 14.02 -3.50
N MET A 199 20.93 13.67 -4.16
CA MET A 199 22.19 14.44 -4.20
C MET A 199 22.34 15.26 -5.46
N ASN A 200 21.41 16.17 -5.79
CA ASN A 200 21.48 17.17 -6.87
C ASN A 200 21.86 16.66 -8.29
N ASN A 201 21.88 15.35 -8.50
CA ASN A 201 22.08 14.72 -9.79
C ASN A 201 21.08 13.58 -9.93
N PRO A 202 19.80 13.88 -10.19
CA PRO A 202 18.74 12.90 -10.19
C PRO A 202 18.98 11.89 -11.31
N THR A 203 19.00 10.60 -10.92
CA THR A 203 19.01 9.43 -11.80
C THR A 203 17.62 8.81 -11.92
N PHE A 204 16.61 9.58 -11.62
CA PHE A 204 15.22 9.14 -11.62
C PHE A 204 14.29 10.19 -12.23
N THR A 205 13.12 9.76 -12.62
CA THR A 205 11.96 10.61 -12.92
C THR A 205 10.86 10.37 -11.91
N GLN A 206 10.18 11.44 -11.50
CA GLN A 206 9.05 11.36 -10.57
C GLN A 206 7.89 12.16 -11.14
N THR A 207 6.75 11.50 -11.34
CA THR A 207 5.52 12.12 -11.85
C THR A 207 4.37 11.77 -10.92
N TYR A 208 3.85 12.78 -10.22
CA TYR A 208 2.65 12.60 -9.38
C TYR A 208 1.43 12.34 -10.25
N SER A 209 0.54 11.46 -9.78
CA SER A 209 -0.72 11.18 -10.49
C SER A 209 -1.64 12.39 -10.49
N ASN A 210 -1.65 13.17 -9.41
CA ASN A 210 -2.58 14.27 -9.18
C ASN A 210 -4.05 13.88 -9.34
N ALA A 211 -4.37 12.61 -9.17
CA ALA A 211 -5.67 12.07 -9.54
C ALA A 211 -6.19 10.99 -8.58
N ILE A 212 -7.51 10.85 -8.57
CA ILE A 212 -8.19 9.63 -8.15
C ILE A 212 -8.56 8.86 -9.42
N ARG A 213 -8.06 7.64 -9.58
CA ARG A 213 -8.39 6.72 -10.66
C ARG A 213 -9.46 5.76 -10.19
N LYS A 214 -10.61 5.77 -10.87
CA LYS A 214 -11.77 4.93 -10.56
C LYS A 214 -11.87 3.81 -11.59
N PHE A 215 -12.13 2.59 -11.15
CA PHE A 215 -12.33 1.44 -12.02
C PHE A 215 -13.08 0.32 -11.29
N THR A 216 -13.64 -0.60 -12.05
CA THR A 216 -14.16 -1.88 -11.53
C THR A 216 -13.20 -3.01 -11.89
N ILE A 217 -13.14 -4.04 -11.05
CA ILE A 217 -12.30 -5.24 -11.29
C ILE A 217 -13.22 -6.43 -11.47
N ASP A 218 -13.00 -7.22 -12.52
CA ASP A 218 -13.58 -8.54 -12.68
C ASP A 218 -12.51 -9.61 -12.42
N ASN A 219 -12.70 -10.36 -11.34
CA ASN A 219 -11.85 -11.46 -10.90
C ASN A 219 -12.58 -12.82 -10.96
N SER A 220 -13.81 -12.88 -11.50
CA SER A 220 -14.67 -14.06 -11.47
C SER A 220 -14.20 -15.18 -12.40
N GLY A 221 -13.58 -14.82 -13.53
CA GLY A 221 -13.10 -15.76 -14.53
C GLY A 221 -11.67 -16.26 -14.33
N ALA A 222 -11.14 -16.98 -15.30
CA ALA A 222 -9.75 -17.46 -15.33
C ALA A 222 -8.74 -16.29 -15.45
N THR A 223 -9.16 -15.19 -16.05
CA THR A 223 -8.36 -13.99 -16.26
C THR A 223 -8.85 -12.84 -15.42
N LEU A 224 -7.92 -11.98 -14.97
CA LEU A 224 -8.23 -10.72 -14.33
C LEU A 224 -8.52 -9.67 -15.40
N SER A 225 -9.52 -8.81 -15.18
CA SER A 225 -9.76 -7.65 -16.03
C SER A 225 -10.27 -6.45 -15.25
N TYR A 226 -10.23 -5.28 -15.86
CA TYR A 226 -10.80 -4.05 -15.28
C TYR A 226 -11.62 -3.30 -16.34
N ALA A 227 -12.57 -2.49 -15.87
CA ALA A 227 -13.46 -1.72 -16.73
C ALA A 227 -13.86 -0.39 -16.06
N ASN A 228 -14.64 0.42 -16.76
CA ASN A 228 -15.23 1.68 -16.25
C ASN A 228 -14.17 2.64 -15.69
N TYR A 229 -13.02 2.74 -16.39
CA TYR A 229 -11.92 3.60 -15.96
C TYR A 229 -12.27 5.07 -16.14
N GLU A 230 -12.06 5.85 -15.08
CA GLU A 230 -12.21 7.31 -15.05
C GLU A 230 -11.11 7.92 -14.17
N GLU A 231 -10.73 9.17 -14.46
CA GLU A 231 -9.83 9.96 -13.62
C GLU A 231 -10.52 11.24 -13.12
N ILE A 232 -10.37 11.53 -11.83
CA ILE A 232 -10.69 12.82 -11.22
C ILE A 232 -9.36 13.48 -10.88
N VAL A 233 -9.02 14.55 -11.63
CA VAL A 233 -7.73 15.24 -11.49
C VAL A 233 -7.88 16.45 -10.57
N ASP A 234 -7.02 16.55 -9.55
CA ASP A 234 -6.88 17.71 -8.68
C ASP A 234 -5.42 17.86 -8.25
N ALA A 235 -4.68 18.70 -8.95
CA ALA A 235 -3.25 18.93 -8.68
C ALA A 235 -2.98 19.68 -7.36
N VAL A 236 -3.99 20.26 -6.72
CA VAL A 236 -3.84 20.97 -5.45
C VAL A 236 -3.94 19.99 -4.28
N HIS A 237 -4.97 19.12 -4.27
CA HIS A 237 -5.25 18.25 -3.14
C HIS A 237 -4.66 16.84 -3.30
N LEU A 238 -4.40 16.39 -4.55
CA LEU A 238 -3.93 15.03 -4.85
C LEU A 238 -2.44 14.96 -5.26
N HIS A 239 -1.70 16.07 -5.18
CA HIS A 239 -0.23 16.10 -5.39
C HIS A 239 0.48 15.59 -4.12
N ARG A 240 0.24 14.32 -3.78
CA ARG A 240 0.76 13.71 -2.54
C ARG A 240 1.01 12.22 -2.67
N ARG A 241 1.84 11.71 -1.78
CA ARG A 241 2.20 10.31 -1.63
C ARG A 241 2.45 9.98 -0.16
N ASP A 242 2.50 8.70 0.19
CA ASP A 242 2.88 8.22 1.52
C ASP A 242 2.02 8.84 2.64
N TYR A 243 0.71 8.82 2.45
CA TYR A 243 -0.32 9.35 3.35
C TYR A 243 -1.29 8.24 3.79
N ASN A 244 -2.16 8.56 4.73
CA ASN A 244 -3.22 7.64 5.13
C ASN A 244 -4.52 7.93 4.36
N LEU A 245 -5.22 6.87 3.97
CA LEU A 245 -6.58 6.91 3.44
C LEU A 245 -7.48 6.10 4.38
N LEU A 246 -8.25 6.79 5.21
CA LEU A 246 -9.00 6.19 6.30
C LEU A 246 -10.49 6.09 5.94
N PRO A 247 -11.11 4.90 6.08
CA PRO A 247 -12.55 4.78 5.90
C PRO A 247 -13.29 5.57 6.97
N GLN A 248 -14.37 6.22 6.57
CA GLN A 248 -15.19 7.05 7.43
C GLN A 248 -16.66 6.91 7.09
N VAL A 249 -17.52 6.99 8.12
CA VAL A 249 -18.96 7.19 7.98
C VAL A 249 -19.23 8.65 8.23
N PHE A 250 -19.79 9.36 7.27
CA PHE A 250 -20.18 10.77 7.40
C PHE A 250 -21.46 10.92 8.22
N PRO A 251 -21.79 12.14 8.71
CA PRO A 251 -22.99 12.36 9.56
C PRO A 251 -24.32 11.99 8.91
N ASP A 252 -24.39 11.98 7.57
CA ASP A 252 -25.56 11.55 6.79
C ASP A 252 -25.63 10.02 6.59
N GLY A 253 -24.63 9.27 7.11
CA GLY A 253 -24.54 7.82 6.99
C GLY A 253 -23.81 7.34 5.74
N GLU A 254 -23.37 8.24 4.87
CA GLU A 254 -22.58 7.86 3.69
C GLU A 254 -21.20 7.32 4.07
N LEU A 255 -20.76 6.29 3.36
CA LEU A 255 -19.40 5.75 3.47
C LEU A 255 -18.46 6.54 2.56
N GLY A 256 -17.30 6.88 3.08
CA GLY A 256 -16.27 7.56 2.31
C GLY A 256 -14.88 7.35 2.90
N TYR A 257 -13.93 8.13 2.42
CA TYR A 257 -12.54 8.09 2.88
C TYR A 257 -12.02 9.50 3.14
N THR A 258 -11.23 9.64 4.19
CA THR A 258 -10.51 10.86 4.50
C THR A 258 -9.02 10.67 4.23
N ILE A 259 -8.40 11.63 3.56
CA ILE A 259 -6.96 11.69 3.35
C ILE A 259 -6.33 12.51 4.49
N SER A 260 -5.35 11.96 5.17
CA SER A 260 -4.65 12.63 6.28
C SER A 260 -3.12 12.61 6.12
#